data_2c9823693113f9e8f420f2a4b9c84cdd
#
_entry.id   2c9823693113f9e8f420f2a4b9c84cdd
#
_cell.length_a   1.000
_cell.length_b   1.000
_cell.length_c   1.000
_cell.angle_alpha   90.00
_cell.angle_beta   90.00
_cell.angle_gamma   90.00
#
_symmetry.space_group_name_H-M   'P 1'
#
loop_
_entity.id
_entity.type
_entity.pdbx_description
1 polymer ?
#
loop_
_entity_poly.entity_id
_entity_poly.type
_entity_poly.pdbx_seq_one_letter_code
_entity_poly.pdbx_strand_id
1 'polypeptide(L)'
;MEQFIGSLSDAISRCADRPFAFFGHSLGAIVGYEVARMLPRSTAARLIRLFVSGRRAPQLRPGRPPLHQLPDASFISALRRFGGTPEELLGDSAMRRLFLPALRADFELNDTYVPLPGPRLCCPVTAFAGRDDPETSRDEIRGWAAVSTGAFEFLQFPGGHFYLIERQPELLAVIGGELAADAATARAPSRGATLADPTGARR
;
A
#
# COMPACT_ATOMS: atom_id res chain seq x y z
N MET A 1 9.40 -8.03 11.16
CA MET A 1 8.56 -7.83 9.95
C MET A 1 8.04 -9.16 9.40
N GLU A 2 8.87 -10.09 8.96
CA GLU A 2 8.46 -11.33 8.28
C GLU A 2 7.44 -12.17 9.08
N GLN A 3 7.70 -12.46 10.36
CA GLN A 3 6.77 -13.19 11.22
C GLN A 3 5.41 -12.48 11.35
N PHE A 4 5.41 -11.16 11.47
CA PHE A 4 4.19 -10.36 11.54
C PHE A 4 3.38 -10.44 10.24
N ILE A 5 4.05 -10.32 9.08
CA ILE A 5 3.41 -10.46 7.77
C ILE A 5 2.84 -11.86 7.57
N GLY A 6 3.58 -12.91 7.98
CA GLY A 6 3.10 -14.30 7.93
C GLY A 6 1.82 -14.50 8.74
N SER A 7 1.79 -14.01 9.98
CA SER A 7 0.60 -14.11 10.84
C SER A 7 -0.62 -13.38 10.25
N LEU A 8 -0.41 -12.21 9.62
CA LEU A 8 -1.48 -11.49 8.92
C LEU A 8 -1.96 -12.24 7.68
N SER A 9 -1.05 -12.79 6.87
CA SER A 9 -1.38 -13.59 5.69
C SER A 9 -2.25 -14.79 6.08
N ASP A 10 -1.91 -15.50 7.15
CA ASP A 10 -2.69 -16.62 7.67
C ASP A 10 -4.07 -16.18 8.16
N ALA A 11 -4.15 -15.08 8.88
CA ALA A 11 -5.42 -14.54 9.37
C ALA A 11 -6.36 -14.16 8.22
N ILE A 12 -5.83 -13.44 7.23
CA ILE A 12 -6.58 -13.02 6.04
C ILE A 12 -7.02 -14.24 5.23
N SER A 13 -6.16 -15.23 5.07
CA SER A 13 -6.47 -16.45 4.31
C SER A 13 -7.66 -17.24 4.89
N ARG A 14 -7.86 -17.15 6.20
CA ARG A 14 -9.03 -17.77 6.88
C ARG A 14 -10.35 -17.02 6.67
N CYS A 15 -10.26 -15.72 6.35
CA CYS A 15 -11.44 -14.84 6.24
C CYS A 15 -11.78 -14.46 4.79
N ALA A 16 -10.83 -14.61 3.87
CA ALA A 16 -10.97 -14.15 2.49
C ALA A 16 -11.72 -15.18 1.63
N ASP A 17 -13.03 -15.32 1.84
CA ASP A 17 -13.93 -16.18 1.07
C ASP A 17 -14.48 -15.51 -0.20
N ARG A 18 -14.36 -14.18 -0.31
CA ARG A 18 -14.85 -13.33 -1.41
C ARG A 18 -13.71 -12.52 -2.03
N PRO A 19 -13.91 -11.93 -3.24
CA PRO A 19 -12.98 -10.93 -3.77
C PRO A 19 -12.80 -9.78 -2.78
N PHE A 20 -11.54 -9.37 -2.59
CA PHE A 20 -11.16 -8.31 -1.66
C PHE A 20 -10.05 -7.45 -2.24
N ALA A 21 -9.86 -6.27 -1.68
CA ALA A 21 -8.75 -5.38 -1.97
C ALA A 21 -8.05 -4.96 -0.67
N PHE A 22 -6.80 -4.55 -0.77
CA PHE A 22 -6.10 -3.91 0.32
C PHE A 22 -6.01 -2.41 0.08
N PHE A 23 -6.16 -1.64 1.15
CA PHE A 23 -5.74 -0.25 1.22
C PHE A 23 -4.71 -0.10 2.33
N GLY A 24 -3.55 0.46 1.99
CA GLY A 24 -2.50 0.77 2.95
C GLY A 24 -1.98 2.18 2.81
N HIS A 25 -1.83 2.88 3.94
CA HIS A 25 -1.22 4.21 3.99
C HIS A 25 0.12 4.16 4.70
N SER A 26 1.14 4.85 4.18
CA SER A 26 2.47 4.93 4.77
C SER A 26 3.07 3.54 5.04
N LEU A 27 3.41 3.18 6.27
CA LEU A 27 3.86 1.83 6.64
C LEU A 27 2.84 0.75 6.26
N GLY A 28 1.53 1.04 6.37
CA GLY A 28 0.45 0.14 5.97
C GLY A 28 0.47 -0.24 4.49
N ALA A 29 1.01 0.62 3.60
CA ALA A 29 1.20 0.29 2.19
C ALA A 29 2.22 -0.84 2.00
N ILE A 30 3.31 -0.82 2.77
CA ILE A 30 4.32 -1.88 2.78
C ILE A 30 3.74 -3.16 3.37
N VAL A 31 3.04 -3.07 4.49
CA VAL A 31 2.40 -4.23 5.12
C VAL A 31 1.42 -4.89 4.14
N GLY A 32 0.53 -4.12 3.52
CA GLY A 32 -0.43 -4.63 2.53
C GLY A 32 0.25 -5.29 1.33
N TYR A 33 1.33 -4.70 0.83
CA TYR A 33 2.14 -5.26 -0.26
C TYR A 33 2.80 -6.59 0.12
N GLU A 34 3.48 -6.67 1.26
CA GLU A 34 4.16 -7.89 1.68
C GLU A 34 3.17 -9.00 2.03
N VAL A 35 2.05 -8.67 2.67
CA VAL A 35 0.97 -9.63 2.91
C VAL A 35 0.44 -10.17 1.58
N ALA A 36 0.14 -9.30 0.62
CA ALA A 36 -0.37 -9.71 -0.70
C ALA A 36 0.56 -10.72 -1.40
N ARG A 37 1.88 -10.56 -1.24
CA ARG A 37 2.90 -11.47 -1.82
C ARG A 37 3.01 -12.80 -1.09
N MET A 38 2.70 -12.84 0.21
CA MET A 38 2.75 -14.04 1.04
C MET A 38 1.44 -14.84 1.04
N LEU A 39 0.35 -14.29 0.47
CA LEU A 39 -0.92 -15.02 0.39
C LEU A 39 -0.77 -16.33 -0.38
N PRO A 40 -1.39 -17.44 0.09
CA PRO A 40 -1.54 -18.65 -0.71
C PRO A 40 -2.19 -18.34 -2.06
N ARG A 41 -1.81 -19.06 -3.11
CA ARG A 41 -2.31 -18.81 -4.47
C ARG A 41 -3.83 -18.72 -4.58
N SER A 42 -4.55 -19.58 -3.85
CA SER A 42 -6.01 -19.60 -3.81
C SER A 42 -6.61 -18.32 -3.22
N THR A 43 -5.97 -17.75 -2.21
CA THR A 43 -6.37 -16.48 -1.59
C THR A 43 -5.93 -15.29 -2.44
N ALA A 44 -4.69 -15.30 -2.93
CA ALA A 44 -4.14 -14.27 -3.80
C ALA A 44 -4.97 -14.07 -5.08
N ALA A 45 -5.56 -15.14 -5.62
CA ALA A 45 -6.46 -15.07 -6.77
C ALA A 45 -7.75 -14.26 -6.52
N ARG A 46 -8.10 -14.00 -5.25
CA ARG A 46 -9.24 -13.19 -4.84
C ARG A 46 -8.85 -11.73 -4.54
N LEU A 47 -7.56 -11.42 -4.48
CA LEU A 47 -7.09 -10.04 -4.33
C LEU A 47 -7.27 -9.31 -5.67
N ILE A 48 -8.29 -8.46 -5.73
CA ILE A 48 -8.65 -7.77 -6.98
C ILE A 48 -7.85 -6.49 -7.19
N ARG A 49 -7.38 -5.83 -6.14
CA ARG A 49 -6.55 -4.61 -6.25
C ARG A 49 -5.77 -4.33 -4.97
N LEU A 50 -4.60 -3.71 -5.13
CA LEU A 50 -3.83 -3.11 -4.04
C LEU A 50 -3.87 -1.58 -4.18
N PHE A 51 -4.38 -0.88 -3.18
CA PHE A 51 -4.30 0.57 -3.04
C PHE A 51 -3.17 0.92 -2.08
N VAL A 52 -2.26 1.78 -2.51
CA VAL A 52 -1.13 2.25 -1.71
C VAL A 52 -1.16 3.78 -1.62
N SER A 53 -0.87 4.34 -0.47
CA SER A 53 -1.01 5.76 -0.19
C SER A 53 0.17 6.31 0.61
N GLY A 54 0.71 7.46 0.20
CA GLY A 54 1.73 8.19 0.95
C GLY A 54 3.01 7.37 1.21
N ARG A 55 3.38 6.50 0.29
CA ARG A 55 4.56 5.63 0.46
C ARG A 55 5.33 5.46 -0.84
N ARG A 56 6.65 5.68 -0.82
CA ARG A 56 7.54 5.30 -1.92
C ARG A 56 7.48 3.81 -2.18
N ALA A 57 7.75 3.44 -3.42
CA ALA A 57 7.78 2.04 -3.83
C ALA A 57 8.78 1.20 -3.01
N PRO A 58 8.48 -0.07 -2.72
CA PRO A 58 9.22 -0.91 -1.79
C PRO A 58 10.69 -1.11 -2.17
N GLN A 59 11.04 -1.11 -3.46
CA GLN A 59 12.41 -1.26 -3.95
C GLN A 59 13.27 -0.01 -3.79
N LEU A 60 12.67 1.14 -3.45
CA LEU A 60 13.38 2.41 -3.31
C LEU A 60 13.81 2.64 -1.86
N ARG A 61 15.04 3.11 -1.68
CA ARG A 61 15.55 3.48 -0.36
C ARG A 61 15.10 4.90 0.02
N PRO A 62 14.96 5.20 1.33
CA PRO A 62 14.71 6.58 1.77
C PRO A 62 15.82 7.52 1.27
N GLY A 63 15.42 8.68 0.71
CA GLY A 63 16.35 9.75 0.36
C GLY A 63 16.82 10.61 1.56
N ARG A 64 16.49 10.21 2.81
CA ARG A 64 16.77 10.92 4.05
C ARG A 64 17.40 10.01 5.11
N PRO A 65 18.08 10.57 6.11
CA PRO A 65 18.55 9.82 7.26
C PRO A 65 17.40 9.16 8.03
N PRO A 66 17.67 8.05 8.76
CA PRO A 66 16.69 7.35 9.57
C PRO A 66 16.11 8.25 10.67
N LEU A 67 14.80 8.42 10.71
CA LEU A 67 14.16 9.27 11.73
C LEU A 67 14.16 8.63 13.11
N HIS A 68 14.04 7.30 13.19
CA HIS A 68 14.04 6.57 14.46
C HIS A 68 15.33 6.75 15.28
N GLN A 69 16.44 7.16 14.65
CA GLN A 69 17.73 7.40 15.31
C GLN A 69 17.92 8.85 15.78
N LEU A 70 16.98 9.75 15.44
CA LEU A 70 17.10 11.15 15.84
C LEU A 70 16.92 11.32 17.37
N PRO A 71 17.59 12.30 17.99
CA PRO A 71 17.27 12.74 19.35
C PRO A 71 15.79 13.11 19.47
N ASP A 72 15.20 12.95 20.67
CA ASP A 72 13.76 13.15 20.87
C ASP A 72 13.25 14.49 20.35
N ALA A 73 13.96 15.58 20.61
CA ALA A 73 13.54 16.92 20.14
C ALA A 73 13.44 16.98 18.61
N SER A 74 14.41 16.40 17.91
CA SER A 74 14.45 16.36 16.44
C SER A 74 13.41 15.39 15.88
N PHE A 75 13.18 14.26 16.55
CA PHE A 75 12.15 13.30 16.18
C PHE A 75 10.75 13.90 16.34
N ILE A 76 10.46 14.57 17.46
CA ILE A 76 9.20 15.30 17.68
C ILE A 76 9.00 16.37 16.59
N SER A 77 10.04 17.13 16.24
CA SER A 77 9.97 18.12 15.17
C SER A 77 9.66 17.47 13.80
N ALA A 78 10.19 16.27 13.55
CA ALA A 78 9.85 15.51 12.36
C ALA A 78 8.38 15.07 12.39
N LEU A 79 7.87 14.52 13.50
CA LEU A 79 6.47 14.10 13.66
C LEU A 79 5.50 15.28 13.41
N ARG A 80 5.83 16.48 13.87
CA ARG A 80 5.03 17.69 13.57
C ARG A 80 4.97 18.00 12.07
N ARG A 81 6.07 17.85 11.35
CA ARG A 81 6.10 18.08 9.89
C ARG A 81 5.30 17.05 9.11
N PHE A 82 5.25 15.82 9.57
CA PHE A 82 4.37 14.79 8.99
C PHE A 82 2.90 15.14 9.17
N GLY A 83 2.53 15.76 10.29
CA GLY A 83 1.16 15.87 10.74
C GLY A 83 0.62 14.53 11.28
N GLY A 84 -0.67 14.47 11.56
CA GLY A 84 -1.33 13.23 12.00
C GLY A 84 -1.13 12.85 13.47
N THR A 85 -0.15 13.44 14.16
CA THR A 85 0.00 13.29 15.61
C THR A 85 -0.50 14.57 16.30
N PRO A 86 -1.55 14.48 17.14
CA PRO A 86 -2.10 15.64 17.84
C PRO A 86 -1.04 16.36 18.68
N GLU A 87 -1.07 17.71 18.69
CA GLU A 87 -0.10 18.52 19.43
C GLU A 87 -0.21 18.31 20.95
N GLU A 88 -1.38 17.94 21.43
CA GLU A 88 -1.62 17.57 22.84
C GLU A 88 -0.74 16.37 23.26
N LEU A 89 -0.53 15.41 22.37
CA LEU A 89 0.36 14.27 22.62
C LEU A 89 1.82 14.66 22.54
N LEU A 90 2.18 15.54 21.61
CA LEU A 90 3.57 15.98 21.42
C LEU A 90 4.00 17.05 22.42
N GLY A 91 3.07 17.84 22.95
CA GLY A 91 3.31 18.91 23.93
C GLY A 91 3.45 18.40 25.37
N ASP A 92 2.70 17.36 25.75
CA ASP A 92 2.70 16.79 27.10
C ASP A 92 3.85 15.80 27.33
N SER A 93 4.63 16.00 28.38
CA SER A 93 5.80 15.16 28.68
C SER A 93 5.46 13.74 29.12
N ALA A 94 4.32 13.54 29.80
CA ALA A 94 3.87 12.22 30.23
C ALA A 94 3.34 11.42 29.03
N MET A 95 2.57 12.06 28.15
CA MET A 95 2.09 11.48 26.92
C MET A 95 3.25 11.10 26.00
N ARG A 96 4.25 11.98 25.83
CA ARG A 96 5.46 11.67 25.06
C ARG A 96 6.17 10.40 25.56
N ARG A 97 6.38 10.27 26.87
CA ARG A 97 7.02 9.06 27.45
C ARG A 97 6.26 7.78 27.12
N LEU A 98 4.95 7.87 26.97
CA LEU A 98 4.11 6.72 26.64
C LEU A 98 4.12 6.39 25.15
N PHE A 99 4.02 7.38 24.26
CA PHE A 99 3.80 7.16 22.84
C PHE A 99 5.08 7.16 21.99
N LEU A 100 6.12 7.94 22.36
CA LEU A 100 7.35 8.02 21.57
C LEU A 100 8.03 6.66 21.33
N PRO A 101 8.09 5.74 22.31
CA PRO A 101 8.69 4.43 22.05
C PRO A 101 7.99 3.64 20.93
N ALA A 102 6.66 3.64 20.92
CA ALA A 102 5.87 2.97 19.88
C ALA A 102 6.05 3.64 18.52
N LEU A 103 5.93 4.98 18.47
CA LEU A 103 6.16 5.72 17.23
C LEU A 103 7.58 5.51 16.69
N ARG A 104 8.58 5.47 17.55
CA ARG A 104 9.97 5.24 17.18
C ARG A 104 10.16 3.82 16.60
N ALA A 105 9.50 2.82 17.19
CA ALA A 105 9.51 1.46 16.66
C ALA A 105 8.84 1.36 15.28
N ASP A 106 7.73 2.07 15.06
CA ASP A 106 7.09 2.16 13.75
C ASP A 106 8.00 2.81 12.71
N PHE A 107 8.68 3.90 13.09
CA PHE A 107 9.66 4.55 12.21
C PHE A 107 10.90 3.67 11.98
N GLU A 108 11.35 2.89 12.95
CA GLU A 108 12.43 1.90 12.77
C GLU A 108 12.03 0.87 11.72
N LEU A 109 10.84 0.26 11.84
CA LEU A 109 10.31 -0.65 10.83
C LEU A 109 10.24 0.00 9.45
N ASN A 110 9.83 1.26 9.40
CA ASN A 110 9.71 2.04 8.17
C ASN A 110 11.06 2.36 7.52
N ASP A 111 12.06 2.75 8.31
CA ASP A 111 13.38 3.19 7.86
C ASP A 111 14.31 2.01 7.52
N THR A 112 14.15 0.88 8.20
CA THR A 112 14.98 -0.34 8.02
C THR A 112 14.35 -1.36 7.08
N TYR A 113 13.16 -1.08 6.57
CA TYR A 113 12.46 -2.00 5.68
C TYR A 113 13.29 -2.34 4.43
N VAL A 114 13.38 -3.64 4.17
CA VAL A 114 13.91 -4.21 2.93
C VAL A 114 12.87 -5.16 2.38
N PRO A 115 12.55 -5.09 1.08
CA PRO A 115 11.57 -5.99 0.47
C PRO A 115 11.94 -7.46 0.68
N LEU A 116 10.97 -8.26 1.09
CA LEU A 116 11.17 -9.72 1.15
C LEU A 116 11.33 -10.27 -0.28
N PRO A 117 12.12 -11.35 -0.47
CA PRO A 117 12.15 -12.05 -1.76
C PRO A 117 10.76 -12.57 -2.13
N GLY A 118 10.40 -12.51 -3.40
CA GLY A 118 9.12 -13.05 -3.84
C GLY A 118 8.67 -12.53 -5.21
N PRO A 119 7.57 -13.07 -5.74
CA PRO A 119 7.06 -12.69 -7.05
C PRO A 119 6.46 -11.29 -7.07
N ARG A 120 6.30 -10.74 -8.26
CA ARG A 120 5.45 -9.56 -8.48
C ARG A 120 3.98 -9.92 -8.27
N LEU A 121 3.19 -8.93 -7.87
CA LEU A 121 1.73 -9.07 -7.83
C LEU A 121 1.16 -9.25 -9.24
N CYS A 122 -0.03 -9.84 -9.33
CA CYS A 122 -0.79 -9.94 -10.58
C CYS A 122 -1.99 -8.98 -10.61
N CYS A 123 -2.43 -8.49 -9.45
CA CYS A 123 -3.55 -7.55 -9.35
C CYS A 123 -3.13 -6.13 -9.76
N PRO A 124 -4.06 -5.28 -10.22
CA PRO A 124 -3.84 -3.86 -10.40
C PRO A 124 -3.35 -3.18 -9.12
N VAL A 125 -2.58 -2.10 -9.28
CA VAL A 125 -2.11 -1.24 -8.18
C VAL A 125 -2.53 0.19 -8.47
N THR A 126 -3.24 0.81 -7.53
CA THR A 126 -3.53 2.25 -7.57
C THR A 126 -2.78 2.94 -6.45
N ALA A 127 -1.92 3.89 -6.81
CA ALA A 127 -1.09 4.64 -5.87
C ALA A 127 -1.66 6.04 -5.66
N PHE A 128 -1.69 6.49 -4.41
CA PHE A 128 -2.17 7.79 -3.99
C PHE A 128 -1.08 8.57 -3.27
N ALA A 129 -1.06 9.89 -3.43
CA ALA A 129 -0.19 10.79 -2.68
C ALA A 129 -0.85 12.15 -2.42
N GLY A 130 -0.45 12.82 -1.34
CA GLY A 130 -0.64 14.25 -1.18
C GLY A 130 0.34 15.01 -2.07
N ARG A 131 -0.09 16.15 -2.63
CA ARG A 131 0.79 16.99 -3.47
C ARG A 131 1.93 17.61 -2.69
N ASP A 132 1.67 17.91 -1.42
CA ASP A 132 2.57 18.59 -0.51
C ASP A 132 3.17 17.64 0.53
N ASP A 133 3.12 16.32 0.26
CA ASP A 133 3.71 15.29 1.13
C ASP A 133 5.24 15.40 1.12
N PRO A 134 5.89 15.73 2.26
CA PRO A 134 7.35 15.90 2.31
C PRO A 134 8.10 14.54 2.29
N GLU A 135 7.41 13.42 2.42
CA GLU A 135 8.03 12.10 2.55
C GLU A 135 8.14 11.34 1.24
N THR A 136 7.38 11.76 0.23
CA THR A 136 7.32 11.02 -1.03
C THR A 136 7.30 11.96 -2.23
N SER A 137 8.21 11.76 -3.14
CA SER A 137 8.16 12.40 -4.45
C SER A 137 7.23 11.65 -5.39
N ARG A 138 6.82 12.36 -6.44
CA ARG A 138 5.99 11.79 -7.52
C ARG A 138 6.63 10.54 -8.16
N ASP A 139 7.94 10.58 -8.38
CA ASP A 139 8.67 9.48 -9.03
C ASP A 139 8.82 8.28 -8.11
N GLU A 140 9.01 8.50 -6.81
CA GLU A 140 9.03 7.42 -5.82
C GLU A 140 7.68 6.69 -5.72
N ILE A 141 6.57 7.43 -5.84
CA ILE A 141 5.23 6.81 -5.89
C ILE A 141 5.03 6.05 -7.21
N ARG A 142 5.44 6.61 -8.34
CA ARG A 142 5.35 5.93 -9.65
C ARG A 142 6.16 4.64 -9.71
N GLY A 143 7.18 4.51 -8.89
CA GLY A 143 7.94 3.27 -8.73
C GLY A 143 7.08 2.04 -8.40
N TRP A 144 5.88 2.23 -7.82
CA TRP A 144 4.92 1.15 -7.57
C TRP A 144 4.46 0.42 -8.83
N ALA A 145 4.59 1.02 -10.01
CA ALA A 145 4.32 0.32 -11.29
C ALA A 145 5.17 -0.95 -11.47
N ALA A 146 6.36 -1.01 -10.86
CA ALA A 146 7.26 -2.14 -11.01
C ALA A 146 6.89 -3.36 -10.15
N VAL A 147 6.01 -3.23 -9.16
CA VAL A 147 5.71 -4.30 -8.20
C VAL A 147 4.62 -5.26 -8.66
N SER A 148 3.88 -4.92 -9.70
CA SER A 148 2.83 -5.75 -10.27
C SER A 148 3.00 -5.96 -11.78
N THR A 149 2.37 -6.99 -12.31
CA THR A 149 2.15 -7.21 -13.74
C THR A 149 0.78 -6.69 -14.19
N GLY A 150 -0.11 -6.35 -13.25
CA GLY A 150 -1.41 -5.73 -13.51
C GLY A 150 -1.28 -4.25 -13.87
N ALA A 151 -2.42 -3.61 -14.14
CA ALA A 151 -2.49 -2.18 -14.43
C ALA A 151 -1.98 -1.33 -13.25
N PHE A 152 -1.41 -0.18 -13.56
CA PHE A 152 -0.95 0.78 -12.56
C PHE A 152 -1.59 2.15 -12.81
N GLU A 153 -2.11 2.75 -11.75
CA GLU A 153 -2.62 4.11 -11.75
C GLU A 153 -2.00 4.94 -10.63
N PHE A 154 -1.89 6.24 -10.85
CA PHE A 154 -1.36 7.19 -9.88
C PHE A 154 -2.22 8.45 -9.82
N LEU A 155 -2.76 8.76 -8.65
CA LEU A 155 -3.56 9.95 -8.39
C LEU A 155 -2.97 10.77 -7.24
N GLN A 156 -3.07 12.10 -7.36
CA GLN A 156 -2.64 13.04 -6.32
C GLN A 156 -3.80 13.88 -5.84
N PHE A 157 -3.88 14.01 -4.51
CA PHE A 157 -4.84 14.88 -3.82
C PHE A 157 -4.13 16.14 -3.28
N PRO A 158 -4.82 17.25 -3.13
CA PRO A 158 -4.30 18.38 -2.36
C PRO A 158 -4.04 17.98 -0.91
N GLY A 159 -2.95 18.51 -0.31
CA GLY A 159 -2.58 18.28 1.08
C GLY A 159 -1.27 17.51 1.27
N GLY A 160 -0.85 17.38 2.52
CA GLY A 160 0.39 16.72 2.94
C GLY A 160 0.26 15.21 3.08
N HIS A 161 1.09 14.63 3.99
CA HIS A 161 1.12 13.17 4.19
C HIS A 161 -0.24 12.58 4.57
N PHE A 162 -0.98 13.23 5.46
CA PHE A 162 -2.30 12.78 5.92
C PHE A 162 -3.47 13.41 5.14
N TYR A 163 -3.29 13.76 3.87
CA TYR A 163 -4.35 14.25 2.99
C TYR A 163 -5.63 13.39 3.01
N LEU A 164 -5.49 12.10 3.25
CA LEU A 164 -6.59 11.14 3.28
C LEU A 164 -7.65 11.46 4.37
N ILE A 165 -7.29 12.21 5.42
CA ILE A 165 -8.24 12.64 6.45
C ILE A 165 -9.13 13.76 5.90
N GLU A 166 -8.52 14.77 5.27
CA GLU A 166 -9.24 15.93 4.73
C GLU A 166 -9.97 15.63 3.43
N ARG A 167 -9.46 14.67 2.63
CA ARG A 167 -9.99 14.26 1.32
C ARG A 167 -10.65 12.89 1.33
N GLN A 168 -11.13 12.46 2.51
CA GLN A 168 -11.73 11.14 2.67
C GLN A 168 -12.88 10.88 1.69
N PRO A 169 -13.84 11.78 1.46
CA PRO A 169 -14.94 11.52 0.53
C PRO A 169 -14.46 11.32 -0.90
N GLU A 170 -13.54 12.16 -1.39
CA GLU A 170 -12.99 12.05 -2.73
C GLU A 170 -12.19 10.75 -2.91
N LEU A 171 -11.36 10.40 -1.91
CA LEU A 171 -10.57 9.17 -1.92
C LEU A 171 -11.48 7.93 -1.95
N LEU A 172 -12.50 7.89 -1.12
CA LEU A 172 -13.47 6.78 -1.08
C LEU A 172 -14.27 6.66 -2.37
N ALA A 173 -14.61 7.78 -3.02
CA ALA A 173 -15.27 7.76 -4.31
C ALA A 173 -14.40 7.12 -5.40
N VAL A 174 -13.10 7.45 -5.44
CA VAL A 174 -12.16 6.83 -6.37
C VAL A 174 -12.02 5.32 -6.08
N ILE A 175 -11.77 4.93 -4.82
CA ILE A 175 -11.64 3.52 -4.43
C ILE A 175 -12.90 2.74 -4.82
N GLY A 176 -14.09 3.28 -4.53
CA GLY A 176 -15.37 2.66 -4.89
C GLY A 176 -15.55 2.47 -6.39
N GLY A 177 -15.16 3.48 -7.17
CA GLY A 177 -15.19 3.42 -8.64
C GLY A 177 -14.30 2.32 -9.21
N GLU A 178 -13.05 2.26 -8.75
CA GLU A 178 -12.09 1.23 -9.15
C GLU A 178 -12.56 -0.19 -8.79
N LEU A 179 -13.07 -0.37 -7.56
CA LEU A 179 -13.59 -1.66 -7.12
C LEU A 179 -14.82 -2.11 -7.93
N ALA A 180 -15.70 -1.17 -8.30
CA ALA A 180 -16.86 -1.45 -9.15
C ALA A 180 -16.42 -1.89 -10.57
N ALA A 181 -15.41 -1.22 -11.15
CA ALA A 181 -14.84 -1.57 -12.44
C ALA A 181 -14.18 -2.95 -12.43
N ASP A 182 -13.38 -3.26 -11.40
CA ASP A 182 -12.75 -4.57 -11.23
C ASP A 182 -13.78 -5.69 -11.08
N ALA A 183 -14.83 -5.46 -10.28
CA ALA A 183 -15.90 -6.43 -10.09
C ALA A 183 -16.71 -6.68 -11.39
N ALA A 184 -16.90 -5.67 -12.22
CA ALA A 184 -17.54 -5.82 -13.53
C ALA A 184 -16.67 -6.65 -14.48
N THR A 185 -15.36 -6.40 -14.49
CA THR A 185 -14.39 -7.16 -15.30
C THR A 185 -14.32 -8.63 -14.89
N ALA A 186 -14.32 -8.91 -13.58
CA ALA A 186 -14.28 -10.28 -13.04
C ALA A 186 -15.56 -11.09 -13.38
N ARG A 187 -16.69 -10.41 -13.62
CA ARG A 187 -17.98 -11.04 -13.99
C ARG A 187 -18.16 -11.24 -15.50
N ALA A 188 -17.35 -10.56 -16.33
CA ALA A 188 -17.45 -10.71 -17.78
C ALA A 188 -17.05 -12.14 -18.17
N PRO A 189 -17.88 -12.90 -18.93
CA PRO A 189 -17.50 -14.23 -19.37
C PRO A 189 -16.25 -14.14 -20.23
N SER A 190 -15.25 -14.97 -19.91
CA SER A 190 -14.06 -15.12 -20.75
C SER A 190 -14.56 -15.44 -22.17
N ARG A 191 -14.38 -14.52 -23.11
CA ARG A 191 -14.64 -14.80 -24.54
C ARG A 191 -13.73 -15.94 -24.92
N GLY A 192 -14.33 -17.13 -25.06
CA GLY A 192 -13.66 -18.36 -25.41
C GLY A 192 -12.79 -18.13 -26.65
N ALA A 193 -11.54 -18.51 -26.55
CA ALA A 193 -10.71 -18.73 -27.74
C ALA A 193 -11.43 -19.78 -28.57
N THR A 194 -12.06 -19.33 -29.65
CA THR A 194 -12.56 -20.22 -30.70
C THR A 194 -11.34 -20.92 -31.29
N LEU A 195 -11.13 -22.16 -30.86
CA LEU A 195 -10.20 -23.05 -31.56
C LEU A 195 -10.72 -23.18 -32.99
N ALA A 196 -10.04 -22.55 -33.91
CA ALA A 196 -10.21 -22.84 -35.34
C ALA A 196 -9.82 -24.31 -35.56
N ASP A 197 -10.77 -25.11 -35.94
CA ASP A 197 -10.59 -26.50 -36.34
C ASP A 197 -9.76 -26.56 -37.65
N PRO A 198 -8.57 -27.21 -37.68
CA PRO A 198 -7.73 -27.28 -38.87
C PRO A 198 -8.03 -28.53 -39.68
N THR A 199 -9.26 -29.06 -39.70
CA THR A 199 -9.60 -30.20 -40.57
C THR A 199 -10.40 -29.80 -41.80
N GLY A 200 -9.71 -29.11 -42.72
CA GLY A 200 -10.09 -29.04 -44.12
C GLY A 200 -9.42 -30.18 -44.90
N ALA A 201 -9.94 -31.38 -44.80
CA ALA A 201 -9.49 -32.51 -45.60
C ALA A 201 -9.76 -32.27 -47.07
N ARG A 202 -8.73 -32.43 -47.86
CA ARG A 202 -8.76 -32.54 -49.33
C ARG A 202 -9.57 -33.74 -49.79
N ARG A 203 -10.38 -33.55 -50.76
CA ARG A 203 -10.55 -34.42 -51.94
C ARG A 203 -10.69 -33.57 -53.18
#